data_850ca027d70e2793bdd0cf303e9a6022
#
_entry.id   850ca027d70e2793bdd0cf303e9a6022
#
_cell.length_a   1.000
_cell.length_b   1.000
_cell.length_c   1.000
_cell.angle_alpha   90.00
_cell.angle_beta   90.00
_cell.angle_gamma   90.00
#
_symmetry.space_group_name_H-M   'P 1'
#
loop_
_entity.id
_entity.type
_entity.pdbx_description
1 polymer ?
#
loop_
_entity_poly.entity_id
_entity_poly.type
_entity_poly.pdbx_seq_one_letter_code
_entity_poly.pdbx_strand_id
1 'polypeptide(L)'
;MAERNRLPTDVDAQPVVQAAVLMQSELRQYQKQIEQEQRFPQTLVDRMKEAGFYRLMIPRSLGGLHADPLTYLRVVELMAEGCGSVGWNLANNGVVQLVSLGLPDEGVHELYA
;
A
#
# COMPACT_ATOMS: atom_id res chain seq x y z
N MET A 1 8.73 26.84 5.26
CA MET A 1 7.49 27.20 4.59
C MET A 1 6.59 26.01 4.42
N ALA A 2 5.31 26.22 4.63
CA ALA A 2 4.32 25.13 4.56
C ALA A 2 4.34 24.39 3.20
N GLU A 3 4.57 25.12 2.12
CA GLU A 3 4.60 24.55 0.77
C GLU A 3 5.76 23.59 0.54
N ARG A 4 6.89 23.78 1.22
CA ARG A 4 8.04 22.89 1.09
C ARG A 4 7.82 21.54 1.76
N ASN A 5 7.00 21.54 2.82
CA ASN A 5 6.72 20.33 3.60
C ASN A 5 5.44 19.65 3.16
N ARG A 6 4.76 20.23 2.20
CA ARG A 6 3.50 19.72 1.69
C ARG A 6 3.78 18.77 0.54
N LEU A 7 3.14 17.61 0.58
CA LEU A 7 3.16 16.70 -0.56
C LEU A 7 2.45 17.36 -1.75
N PRO A 8 2.85 17.03 -2.99
CA PRO A 8 2.13 17.53 -4.16
C PRO A 8 0.63 17.21 -4.05
N THR A 9 -0.21 18.18 -4.42
CA THR A 9 -1.67 18.01 -4.32
C THR A 9 -2.20 16.87 -5.18
N ASP A 10 -1.52 16.56 -6.29
CA ASP A 10 -1.88 15.46 -7.15
C ASP A 10 -1.68 14.09 -6.49
N VAL A 11 -0.73 13.96 -5.57
CA VAL A 11 -0.54 12.72 -4.80
C VAL A 11 -1.78 12.43 -3.96
N ASP A 12 -2.23 13.41 -3.19
CA ASP A 12 -3.39 13.23 -2.32
C ASP A 12 -4.70 13.10 -3.10
N ALA A 13 -4.74 13.58 -4.34
CA ALA A 13 -5.92 13.46 -5.20
C ALA A 13 -6.03 12.10 -5.88
N GLN A 14 -5.00 11.26 -5.86
CA GLN A 14 -5.04 9.96 -6.53
C GLN A 14 -6.04 9.01 -5.87
N PRO A 15 -6.78 8.21 -6.66
CA PRO A 15 -7.79 7.30 -6.11
C PRO A 15 -7.26 6.34 -5.06
N VAL A 16 -6.03 5.82 -5.23
CA VAL A 16 -5.44 4.90 -4.27
C VAL A 16 -5.15 5.58 -2.93
N VAL A 17 -4.75 6.83 -2.94
CA VAL A 17 -4.53 7.62 -1.71
C VAL A 17 -5.86 7.90 -1.04
N GLN A 18 -6.89 8.26 -1.80
CA GLN A 18 -8.23 8.48 -1.26
C GLN A 18 -8.79 7.20 -0.63
N ALA A 19 -8.54 6.05 -1.23
CA ALA A 19 -8.93 4.76 -0.66
C ALA A 19 -8.27 4.54 0.69
N ALA A 20 -6.99 4.90 0.84
CA ALA A 20 -6.28 4.79 2.11
C ALA A 20 -6.86 5.72 3.17
N VAL A 21 -7.21 6.96 2.79
CA VAL A 21 -7.84 7.91 3.70
C VAL A 21 -9.16 7.34 4.25
N LEU A 22 -9.99 6.79 3.38
CA LEU A 22 -11.26 6.21 3.78
C LEU A 22 -11.10 4.99 4.66
N MET A 23 -10.03 4.24 4.47
CA MET A 23 -9.79 3.00 5.21
C MET A 23 -9.22 3.23 6.62
N GLN A 24 -8.66 4.41 6.91
CA GLN A 24 -8.03 4.69 8.20
C GLN A 24 -8.93 4.43 9.40
N SER A 25 -10.17 4.89 9.34
CA SER A 25 -11.11 4.73 10.45
C SER A 25 -11.44 3.26 10.70
N GLU A 26 -11.53 2.48 9.65
CA GLU A 26 -11.77 1.03 9.74
C GLU A 26 -10.56 0.31 10.33
N LEU A 27 -9.35 0.73 9.97
CA LEU A 27 -8.12 0.12 10.48
C LEU A 27 -8.04 0.21 12.00
N ARG A 28 -8.48 1.32 12.57
CA ARG A 28 -8.50 1.48 14.01
C ARG A 28 -9.39 0.45 14.70
N GLN A 29 -10.48 0.07 14.05
CA GLN A 29 -11.37 -0.97 14.56
C GLN A 29 -10.72 -2.35 14.47
N TYR A 30 -9.91 -2.60 13.43
CA TYR A 30 -9.22 -3.86 13.27
C TYR A 30 -7.99 -4.02 14.16
N GLN A 31 -7.42 -2.91 14.65
CA GLN A 31 -6.15 -2.95 15.38
C GLN A 31 -6.19 -3.91 16.57
N LYS A 32 -7.24 -3.87 17.37
CA LYS A 32 -7.38 -4.73 18.53
C LYS A 32 -7.48 -6.20 18.12
N GLN A 33 -8.24 -6.49 17.08
CA GLN A 33 -8.39 -7.85 16.55
C GLN A 33 -7.04 -8.38 16.02
N ILE A 34 -6.28 -7.55 15.32
CA ILE A 34 -4.96 -7.91 14.79
C ILE A 34 -4.02 -8.26 15.95
N GLU A 35 -4.01 -7.45 17.00
CA GLU A 35 -3.19 -7.68 18.17
C GLU A 35 -3.53 -8.99 18.88
N GLN A 36 -4.82 -9.31 18.98
CA GLN A 36 -5.29 -10.53 19.64
C GLN A 36 -5.02 -11.79 18.82
N GLU A 37 -5.27 -11.73 17.52
CA GLU A 37 -5.17 -12.89 16.63
C GLU A 37 -3.79 -13.04 15.99
N GLN A 38 -2.96 -11.99 16.06
CA GLN A 38 -1.62 -11.94 15.47
C GLN A 38 -1.65 -12.24 13.96
N ARG A 39 -2.72 -11.86 13.30
CA ARG A 39 -2.88 -11.97 11.85
C ARG A 39 -3.91 -10.96 11.38
N PHE A 40 -3.88 -10.66 10.09
CA PHE A 40 -4.87 -9.76 9.50
C PHE A 40 -6.16 -10.53 9.18
N PRO A 41 -7.33 -9.98 9.55
CA PRO A 41 -8.59 -10.56 9.12
C PRO A 41 -8.67 -10.63 7.59
N GLN A 42 -9.26 -11.71 7.07
CA GLN A 42 -9.35 -11.90 5.62
C GLN A 42 -10.12 -10.77 4.93
N THR A 43 -11.14 -10.22 5.57
CA THR A 43 -11.90 -9.09 5.03
C THR A 43 -11.01 -7.87 4.81
N LEU A 44 -10.10 -7.59 5.74
CA LEU A 44 -9.15 -6.49 5.59
C LEU A 44 -8.17 -6.74 4.45
N VAL A 45 -7.63 -7.95 4.36
CA VAL A 45 -6.71 -8.33 3.28
C VAL A 45 -7.39 -8.17 1.93
N ASP A 46 -8.62 -8.66 1.80
CA ASP A 46 -9.38 -8.55 0.55
C ASP A 46 -9.62 -7.10 0.15
N ARG A 47 -9.93 -6.24 1.10
CA ARG A 47 -10.13 -4.82 0.83
C ARG A 47 -8.84 -4.13 0.39
N MET A 48 -7.72 -4.49 0.99
CA MET A 48 -6.43 -3.94 0.59
C MET A 48 -6.04 -4.43 -0.82
N LYS A 49 -6.34 -5.67 -1.16
CA LYS A 49 -6.14 -6.20 -2.51
C LYS A 49 -6.98 -5.46 -3.54
N GLU A 50 -8.25 -5.26 -3.25
CA GLU A 50 -9.16 -4.54 -4.15
C GLU A 50 -8.72 -3.10 -4.36
N ALA A 51 -8.19 -2.46 -3.34
CA ALA A 51 -7.66 -1.11 -3.44
C ALA A 51 -6.33 -1.04 -4.21
N GLY A 52 -5.69 -2.17 -4.46
CA GLY A 52 -4.42 -2.23 -5.18
C GLY A 52 -3.20 -1.99 -4.31
N PHE A 53 -3.34 -2.04 -3.00
CA PHE A 53 -2.24 -1.71 -2.07
C PHE A 53 -1.06 -2.68 -2.15
N TYR A 54 -1.29 -3.92 -2.56
CA TYR A 54 -0.23 -4.91 -2.69
C TYR A 54 0.48 -4.87 -4.04
N ARG A 55 0.02 -4.03 -4.96
CA ARG A 55 0.60 -3.89 -6.30
C ARG A 55 0.80 -2.43 -6.69
N LEU A 56 1.07 -1.57 -5.71
CA LEU A 56 1.17 -0.13 -5.93
C LEU A 56 2.20 0.25 -6.99
N MET A 57 3.41 -0.28 -6.88
CA MET A 57 4.51 0.10 -7.76
C MET A 57 4.76 -0.88 -8.91
N ILE A 58 3.96 -1.93 -9.00
CA ILE A 58 4.07 -2.90 -10.08
C ILE A 58 3.55 -2.27 -11.39
N PRO A 59 4.22 -2.50 -12.52
CA PRO A 59 3.75 -1.97 -13.81
C PRO A 59 2.35 -2.43 -14.18
N ARG A 60 1.63 -1.59 -14.92
CA ARG A 60 0.26 -1.91 -15.35
C ARG A 60 0.20 -3.18 -16.21
N SER A 61 1.23 -3.45 -16.99
CA SER A 61 1.33 -4.66 -17.79
C SER A 61 1.30 -5.94 -16.95
N LEU A 62 1.63 -5.84 -15.67
CA LEU A 62 1.60 -6.95 -14.71
C LEU A 62 0.44 -6.84 -13.71
N GLY A 63 -0.54 -6.00 -14.00
CA GLY A 63 -1.70 -5.83 -13.16
C GLY A 63 -1.53 -4.87 -11.98
N GLY A 64 -0.48 -4.07 -11.99
CA GLY A 64 -0.22 -3.10 -10.93
C GLY A 64 -0.75 -1.70 -11.24
N LEU A 65 -0.62 -0.79 -10.28
CA LEU A 65 -1.06 0.59 -10.41
C LEU A 65 0.00 1.52 -10.99
N HIS A 66 1.23 1.06 -11.08
CA HIS A 66 2.36 1.83 -11.56
C HIS A 66 2.48 3.17 -10.83
N ALA A 67 2.27 3.15 -9.52
CA ALA A 67 2.35 4.34 -8.70
C ALA A 67 3.81 4.77 -8.51
N ASP A 68 4.02 6.09 -8.39
CA ASP A 68 5.35 6.60 -8.08
C ASP A 68 5.68 6.38 -6.59
N PRO A 69 6.97 6.52 -6.22
CA PRO A 69 7.39 6.31 -4.83
C PRO A 69 6.71 7.24 -3.82
N LEU A 70 6.37 8.46 -4.18
CA LEU A 70 5.70 9.39 -3.28
C LEU A 70 4.27 8.93 -2.98
N THR A 71 3.56 8.45 -3.99
CA THR A 71 2.21 7.89 -3.82
C THR A 71 2.26 6.67 -2.92
N TYR A 72 3.23 5.77 -3.14
CA TYR A 72 3.43 4.60 -2.30
C TYR A 72 3.67 4.99 -0.84
N LEU A 73 4.60 5.92 -0.60
CA LEU A 73 4.91 6.37 0.77
C LEU A 73 3.70 7.01 1.45
N ARG A 74 2.90 7.75 0.69
CA ARG A 74 1.69 8.37 1.24
C ARG A 74 0.66 7.32 1.67
N VAL A 75 0.46 6.28 0.88
CA VAL A 75 -0.44 5.18 1.24
C VAL A 75 0.06 4.49 2.50
N VAL A 76 1.36 4.16 2.56
CA VAL A 76 1.96 3.52 3.74
C VAL A 76 1.77 4.39 4.98
N GLU A 77 2.04 5.70 4.87
CA GLU A 77 1.88 6.63 5.99
C GLU A 77 0.44 6.64 6.52
N LEU A 78 -0.53 6.76 5.62
CA LEU A 78 -1.94 6.79 6.00
C LEU A 78 -2.39 5.48 6.64
N MET A 79 -1.97 4.36 6.08
CA MET A 79 -2.31 3.05 6.63
C MET A 79 -1.64 2.81 7.98
N ALA A 80 -0.40 3.28 8.15
CA ALA A 80 0.32 3.18 9.42
C ALA A 80 -0.33 4.04 10.51
N GLU A 81 -0.87 5.20 10.17
CA GLU A 81 -1.61 6.03 11.12
C GLU A 81 -2.87 5.33 11.61
N GLY A 82 -3.52 4.55 10.76
CA GLY A 82 -4.68 3.74 11.15
C GLY A 82 -4.29 2.52 11.96
N CYS A 83 -3.25 1.82 11.54
CA CYS A 83 -2.75 0.62 12.21
C CYS A 83 -1.29 0.40 11.83
N GLY A 84 -0.40 0.48 12.82
CA GLY A 84 1.05 0.34 12.60
C GLY A 84 1.45 -0.99 11.96
N SER A 85 0.81 -2.08 12.35
CA SER A 85 1.10 -3.41 11.79
C SER A 85 0.79 -3.48 10.30
N VAL A 86 -0.29 -2.84 9.87
CA VAL A 86 -0.67 -2.79 8.45
C VAL A 86 0.34 -1.95 7.67
N GLY A 87 0.72 -0.79 8.20
CA GLY A 87 1.73 0.05 7.56
C GLY A 87 3.06 -0.67 7.39
N TRP A 88 3.50 -1.39 8.41
CA TRP A 88 4.73 -2.19 8.36
C TRP A 88 4.65 -3.27 7.28
N ASN A 89 3.52 -3.96 7.21
CA ASN A 89 3.29 -4.98 6.19
C ASN A 89 3.38 -4.40 4.78
N LEU A 90 2.74 -3.26 4.54
CA LEU A 90 2.79 -2.61 3.23
C LEU A 90 4.18 -2.08 2.90
N ALA A 91 4.92 -1.59 3.88
CA ALA A 91 6.29 -1.13 3.68
C ALA A 91 7.19 -2.27 3.23
N ASN A 92 7.09 -3.43 3.87
CA ASN A 92 7.85 -4.62 3.48
C ASN A 92 7.45 -5.11 2.08
N ASN A 93 6.15 -5.09 1.78
CA ASN A 93 5.66 -5.47 0.47
C ASN A 93 6.24 -4.57 -0.63
N GLY A 94 6.33 -3.27 -0.37
CA GLY A 94 6.92 -2.32 -1.31
C GLY A 94 8.40 -2.58 -1.57
N VAL A 95 9.17 -2.93 -0.55
CA VAL A 95 10.58 -3.29 -0.72
C VAL A 95 10.71 -4.52 -1.62
N VAL A 96 9.88 -5.53 -1.38
CA VAL A 96 9.86 -6.74 -2.22
C VAL A 96 9.53 -6.38 -3.67
N GLN A 97 8.58 -5.48 -3.90
CA GLN A 97 8.25 -5.03 -5.26
C GLN A 97 9.45 -4.39 -5.95
N LEU A 98 10.15 -3.48 -5.27
CA LEU A 98 11.33 -2.83 -5.84
C LEU A 98 12.44 -3.83 -6.18
N VAL A 99 12.70 -4.77 -5.28
CA VAL A 99 13.71 -5.80 -5.50
C VAL A 99 13.32 -6.71 -6.66
N SER A 100 12.06 -7.11 -6.73
CA SER A 100 11.58 -8.02 -7.77
C SER A 100 11.65 -7.41 -9.18
N LEU A 101 11.50 -6.10 -9.31
CA LEU A 101 11.63 -5.43 -10.60
C LEU A 101 13.05 -5.48 -11.17
N GLY A 102 14.05 -5.83 -10.34
CA GLY A 102 15.41 -6.08 -10.79
C GLY A 102 15.64 -7.50 -11.33
N LEU A 103 14.64 -8.38 -11.24
CA LEU A 103 14.74 -9.74 -11.74
C LEU A 103 14.60 -9.77 -13.26
N PRO A 104 15.12 -10.84 -13.93
CA PRO A 104 14.80 -11.06 -15.35
C PRO A 104 13.29 -11.13 -15.58
N ASP A 105 12.85 -10.78 -16.78
CA ASP A 105 11.43 -10.75 -17.15
C ASP A 105 10.67 -12.02 -16.75
N GLU A 106 11.29 -13.17 -16.95
CA GLU A 106 10.69 -14.46 -16.59
C GLU A 106 10.40 -14.55 -15.10
N GLY A 107 11.33 -14.10 -14.26
CA GLY A 107 11.18 -14.10 -12.82
C GLY A 107 10.08 -13.15 -12.36
N VAL A 108 10.00 -11.98 -12.99
CA VAL A 108 8.95 -11.00 -12.68
C VAL A 108 7.57 -11.55 -13.04
N HIS A 109 7.44 -12.16 -14.21
CA HIS A 109 6.19 -12.80 -14.63
C HIS A 109 5.78 -13.93 -13.69
N GLU A 110 6.73 -14.71 -13.24
CA GLU A 110 6.47 -15.81 -12.31
C GLU A 110 5.89 -15.30 -10.98
N LEU A 111 6.40 -14.17 -10.49
CA LEU A 111 5.94 -13.57 -9.24
C LEU A 111 4.57 -12.91 -9.33
N TYR A 112 4.27 -12.24 -10.44
CA TYR A 112 3.11 -11.35 -10.54
C TYR A 112 2.07 -11.78 -11.59
N ALA A 113 2.36 -12.75 -12.37
CA ALA A 113 1.39 -13.31 -13.29
C ALA A 113 0.47 -14.31 -12.58
#